data_5eaaed4082e2c4d271109abb7f4cc0a6
#
_entry.id   5eaaed4082e2c4d271109abb7f4cc0a6
#
_cell.length_a   1.000
_cell.length_b   1.000
_cell.length_c   1.000
_cell.angle_alpha   90.00
_cell.angle_beta   90.00
_cell.angle_gamma   90.00
#
_symmetry.space_group_name_H-M   'P 1'
#
loop_
_entity.id
_entity.type
_entity.pdbx_description
1 polymer ?
#
loop_
_entity_poly.entity_id
_entity_poly.type
_entity_poly.pdbx_seq_one_letter_code
_entity_poly.pdbx_strand_id
1 'polypeptide(L)'
;TGKGFDKAVSTTRVDLTDLTDTQLYEVQVAAYRGNTAYRGPYSKVNAKHALPGTVTGLKTKKTATGSITLEWNKKPGADGYVVYQYIAAKKQTKRLATTTARSFVFKGSGAKPGTKYYFYVAPYTVDSKTKEGSKGTQLATTTRPTATKCTAAKSAKKQQITVHWNKVKCNGYAVQYSTKKNFSGDKKTLYVSSGKATGNIKTAKGGRTYYVRLRPYTTVGNARYYGSYTTARAVRVK
;
A
#
# COMPACT_ATOMS: atom_id res chain seq x y z
N THR A 1 -2.65 40.39 -1.61
CA THR A 1 -2.05 41.17 -0.49
C THR A 1 -2.08 40.28 0.75
N GLY A 2 -0.97 39.54 0.99
CA GLY A 2 -0.80 38.73 2.18
C GLY A 2 -0.71 39.59 3.43
N LYS A 3 -1.32 39.17 4.54
CA LYS A 3 -1.13 39.84 5.83
C LYS A 3 0.30 39.59 6.29
N GLY A 4 1.11 40.63 6.37
CA GLY A 4 2.41 40.58 7.02
C GLY A 4 2.24 40.51 8.53
N PHE A 5 3.18 39.83 9.21
CA PHE A 5 3.29 39.88 10.67
C PHE A 5 4.74 40.19 11.07
N ASP A 6 4.90 40.95 12.13
CA ASP A 6 6.18 41.26 12.74
C ASP A 6 6.40 40.45 14.00
N LYS A 7 7.61 39.91 14.18
CA LYS A 7 8.04 39.24 15.39
C LYS A 7 9.36 39.74 15.86
N ALA A 8 9.39 40.46 16.97
CA ALA A 8 10.64 40.93 17.60
C ALA A 8 11.30 39.77 18.37
N VAL A 9 12.60 39.59 18.21
CA VAL A 9 13.41 38.57 18.89
C VAL A 9 14.77 39.18 19.28
N SER A 10 15.32 38.69 20.39
CA SER A 10 16.66 39.06 20.86
C SER A 10 17.74 38.03 20.45
N THR A 11 17.37 37.03 19.69
CA THR A 11 18.24 35.94 19.23
C THR A 11 18.57 36.10 17.76
N THR A 12 19.64 35.43 17.31
CA THR A 12 20.05 35.38 15.90
C THR A 12 19.23 34.37 15.06
N ARG A 13 18.28 33.67 15.70
CA ARG A 13 17.39 32.69 15.06
C ARG A 13 15.96 32.85 15.56
N VAL A 14 15.01 32.69 14.65
CA VAL A 14 13.60 32.61 14.95
C VAL A 14 12.97 31.49 14.10
N ASP A 15 12.14 30.67 14.73
CA ASP A 15 11.30 29.70 14.02
C ASP A 15 9.91 30.32 13.84
N LEU A 16 9.45 30.38 12.59
CA LEU A 16 8.10 30.83 12.23
C LEU A 16 7.17 29.62 12.22
N THR A 17 6.16 29.66 13.06
CA THR A 17 5.14 28.60 13.22
C THR A 17 3.82 29.02 12.59
N ASP A 18 2.85 28.13 12.56
CA ASP A 18 1.48 28.37 12.07
C ASP A 18 1.40 28.87 10.62
N LEU A 19 2.41 28.49 9.83
CA LEU A 19 2.46 28.79 8.41
C LEU A 19 1.54 27.84 7.62
N THR A 20 0.88 28.38 6.60
CA THR A 20 0.08 27.54 5.67
C THR A 20 1.01 26.68 4.81
N ASP A 21 0.74 25.40 4.76
CA ASP A 21 1.46 24.43 3.94
C ASP A 21 1.66 24.92 2.51
N THR A 22 2.87 24.79 1.99
CA THR A 22 3.26 25.12 0.61
C THR A 22 3.12 26.60 0.21
N GLN A 23 2.64 27.44 1.10
CA GLN A 23 2.53 28.89 0.85
C GLN A 23 3.92 29.51 0.72
N LEU A 24 4.11 30.40 -0.25
CA LEU A 24 5.31 31.20 -0.38
C LEU A 24 5.28 32.33 0.67
N TYR A 25 6.32 32.43 1.44
CA TYR A 25 6.53 33.49 2.42
C TYR A 25 7.76 34.30 2.08
N GLU A 26 7.62 35.60 2.11
CA GLU A 26 8.72 36.57 1.98
C GLU A 26 9.12 37.04 3.38
N VAL A 27 10.39 36.89 3.71
CA VAL A 27 10.93 37.23 5.04
C VAL A 27 12.03 38.23 4.90
N GLN A 28 11.97 39.28 5.71
CA GLN A 28 13.01 40.27 5.88
C GLN A 28 13.33 40.44 7.36
N VAL A 29 14.55 40.81 7.68
CA VAL A 29 15.04 41.08 9.04
C VAL A 29 15.55 42.47 9.13
N ALA A 30 15.20 43.19 10.20
CA ALA A 30 15.77 44.48 10.54
C ALA A 30 16.26 44.45 11.99
N ALA A 31 17.41 45.08 12.25
CA ALA A 31 17.86 45.29 13.62
C ALA A 31 17.05 46.45 14.27
N TYR A 32 16.85 46.36 15.58
CA TYR A 32 16.26 47.47 16.36
C TYR A 32 17.03 47.72 17.65
N ARG A 33 16.91 48.92 18.18
CA ARG A 33 17.56 49.32 19.44
C ARG A 33 16.50 49.82 20.43
N GLY A 34 16.51 49.27 21.62
CA GLY A 34 15.58 49.65 22.69
C GLY A 34 14.18 49.15 22.44
N ASN A 35 13.47 49.70 21.49
CA ASN A 35 12.15 49.25 21.08
C ASN A 35 12.04 49.18 19.55
N THR A 36 10.95 48.57 19.04
CA THR A 36 10.74 48.33 17.61
C THR A 36 10.50 49.64 16.78
N ALA A 37 10.34 50.79 17.44
CA ALA A 37 10.20 52.08 16.75
C ALA A 37 11.53 52.58 16.14
N TYR A 38 12.67 52.20 16.76
CA TYR A 38 14.02 52.59 16.26
C TYR A 38 14.59 51.41 15.44
N ARG A 39 14.02 51.21 14.26
CA ARG A 39 14.34 50.11 13.36
C ARG A 39 15.32 50.54 12.27
N GLY A 40 16.37 49.77 12.07
CA GLY A 40 17.29 49.89 10.95
C GLY A 40 16.69 49.41 9.62
N PRO A 41 17.47 49.49 8.54
CA PRO A 41 17.01 49.03 7.25
C PRO A 41 16.74 47.53 7.23
N TYR A 42 15.75 47.14 6.44
CA TYR A 42 15.44 45.70 6.23
C TYR A 42 16.50 45.02 5.37
N SER A 43 16.75 43.78 5.65
CA SER A 43 17.53 42.89 4.79
C SER A 43 16.86 42.73 3.41
N LYS A 44 17.59 42.14 2.47
CA LYS A 44 17.00 41.67 1.22
C LYS A 44 15.89 40.65 1.54
N VAL A 45 14.87 40.64 0.69
CA VAL A 45 13.77 39.62 0.79
C VAL A 45 14.32 38.22 0.58
N ASN A 46 13.95 37.33 1.45
CA ASN A 46 14.20 35.89 1.31
C ASN A 46 12.85 35.15 1.19
N ALA A 47 12.52 34.73 -0.02
CA ALA A 47 11.28 34.01 -0.28
C ALA A 47 11.47 32.51 -0.14
N LYS A 48 10.63 31.87 0.64
CA LYS A 48 10.65 30.41 0.88
C LYS A 48 9.24 29.84 1.01
N HIS A 49 9.02 28.67 0.44
CA HIS A 49 7.80 27.91 0.70
C HIS A 49 7.84 27.30 2.09
N ALA A 50 6.72 27.35 2.78
CA ALA A 50 6.50 26.50 3.94
C ALA A 50 6.57 25.03 3.50
N LEU A 51 7.08 24.15 4.38
CA LEU A 51 7.15 22.72 4.07
C LEU A 51 5.75 22.16 3.82
N PRO A 52 5.57 21.33 2.80
CA PRO A 52 4.28 20.70 2.58
C PRO A 52 3.97 19.73 3.71
N GLY A 53 2.75 19.75 4.21
CA GLY A 53 2.24 18.76 5.16
C GLY A 53 2.15 17.35 4.53
N THR A 54 1.38 16.47 5.15
CA THR A 54 1.26 15.08 4.70
C THR A 54 0.37 14.93 3.47
N VAL A 55 0.60 13.87 2.70
CA VAL A 55 -0.32 13.38 1.66
C VAL A 55 -1.48 12.63 2.31
N THR A 56 -2.70 12.83 1.82
CA THR A 56 -3.90 12.09 2.23
C THR A 56 -4.31 11.07 1.16
N GLY A 57 -5.16 10.11 1.54
CA GLY A 57 -5.77 9.16 0.60
C GLY A 57 -4.79 8.17 -0.03
N LEU A 58 -3.62 7.93 0.58
CA LEU A 58 -2.70 6.89 0.12
C LEU A 58 -3.36 5.52 0.23
N LYS A 59 -3.54 4.85 -0.89
CA LYS A 59 -4.18 3.53 -0.97
C LYS A 59 -3.61 2.66 -2.08
N THR A 60 -3.95 1.39 -2.03
CA THR A 60 -3.65 0.44 -3.11
C THR A 60 -4.72 0.54 -4.19
N LYS A 61 -4.34 0.99 -5.39
CA LYS A 61 -5.23 1.02 -6.56
C LYS A 61 -5.38 -0.36 -7.19
N LYS A 62 -4.26 -1.09 -7.33
CA LYS A 62 -4.23 -2.41 -7.98
C LYS A 62 -3.10 -3.25 -7.42
N THR A 63 -3.31 -4.57 -7.34
CA THR A 63 -2.26 -5.53 -7.04
C THR A 63 -2.23 -6.65 -8.07
N ALA A 64 -1.02 -7.13 -8.38
CA ALA A 64 -0.77 -8.31 -9.20
C ALA A 64 0.27 -9.20 -8.51
N THR A 65 0.64 -10.30 -9.12
CA THR A 65 1.64 -11.24 -8.58
C THR A 65 3.02 -10.58 -8.41
N GLY A 66 3.42 -9.69 -9.34
CA GLY A 66 4.72 -9.01 -9.33
C GLY A 66 4.62 -7.48 -9.31
N SER A 67 3.49 -6.90 -8.90
CA SER A 67 3.36 -5.46 -8.82
C SER A 67 2.26 -4.99 -7.88
N ILE A 68 2.44 -3.74 -7.40
CA ILE A 68 1.46 -2.99 -6.61
C ILE A 68 1.39 -1.59 -7.22
N THR A 69 0.20 -1.12 -7.54
CA THR A 69 -0.04 0.26 -7.93
C THR A 69 -0.61 1.02 -6.74
N LEU A 70 0.08 2.07 -6.35
CA LEU A 70 -0.32 3.02 -5.32
C LEU A 70 -0.97 4.24 -5.96
N GLU A 71 -1.90 4.88 -5.26
CA GLU A 71 -2.44 6.19 -5.61
C GLU A 71 -2.71 7.00 -4.35
N TRP A 72 -2.73 8.33 -4.49
CA TRP A 72 -2.97 9.28 -3.40
C TRP A 72 -3.62 10.55 -3.91
N ASN A 73 -4.15 11.35 -2.97
CA ASN A 73 -4.76 12.63 -3.29
C ASN A 73 -3.69 13.67 -3.66
N LYS A 74 -4.08 14.64 -4.51
CA LYS A 74 -3.24 15.80 -4.78
C LYS A 74 -3.02 16.59 -3.47
N LYS A 75 -1.77 16.95 -3.19
CA LYS A 75 -1.45 17.94 -2.16
C LYS A 75 -1.32 19.30 -2.85
N PRO A 76 -2.22 20.27 -2.57
CA PRO A 76 -2.10 21.61 -3.16
C PRO A 76 -0.74 22.22 -2.86
N GLY A 77 -0.15 22.93 -3.84
CA GLY A 77 1.15 23.60 -3.73
C GLY A 77 2.38 22.68 -3.69
N ALA A 78 2.21 21.35 -3.70
CA ALA A 78 3.34 20.44 -3.84
C ALA A 78 3.78 20.32 -5.31
N ASP A 79 5.08 20.40 -5.57
CA ASP A 79 5.68 20.21 -6.89
C ASP A 79 5.75 18.74 -7.28
N GLY A 80 5.73 17.85 -6.29
CA GLY A 80 5.71 16.41 -6.52
C GLY A 80 5.75 15.60 -5.23
N TYR A 81 6.11 14.33 -5.37
CA TYR A 81 6.02 13.33 -4.32
C TYR A 81 7.24 12.42 -4.31
N VAL A 82 7.65 12.02 -3.11
CA VAL A 82 8.66 10.98 -2.90
C VAL A 82 7.98 9.75 -2.32
N VAL A 83 8.19 8.61 -2.96
CA VAL A 83 7.63 7.32 -2.55
C VAL A 83 8.67 6.52 -1.79
N TYR A 84 8.30 6.00 -0.64
CA TYR A 84 9.16 5.20 0.25
C TYR A 84 8.56 3.83 0.51
N GLN A 85 9.43 2.84 0.61
CA GLN A 85 9.13 1.53 1.19
C GLN A 85 9.68 1.45 2.61
N TYR A 86 8.88 0.99 3.57
CA TYR A 86 9.38 0.61 4.88
C TYR A 86 9.75 -0.87 4.89
N ILE A 87 11.00 -1.17 5.26
CA ILE A 87 11.56 -2.51 5.36
C ILE A 87 11.52 -2.92 6.83
N ALA A 88 10.47 -3.66 7.24
CA ALA A 88 10.21 -4.00 8.63
C ALA A 88 11.38 -4.75 9.32
N ALA A 89 12.02 -5.69 8.61
CA ALA A 89 13.15 -6.45 9.14
C ALA A 89 14.38 -5.58 9.49
N LYS A 90 14.53 -4.42 8.84
CA LYS A 90 15.64 -3.48 9.08
C LYS A 90 15.21 -2.23 9.87
N LYS A 91 13.90 -2.08 10.15
CA LYS A 91 13.29 -0.87 10.73
C LYS A 91 13.68 0.42 9.98
N GLN A 92 13.84 0.36 8.67
CA GLN A 92 14.33 1.45 7.80
C GLN A 92 13.37 1.76 6.66
N THR A 93 13.39 3.01 6.21
CA THR A 93 12.71 3.43 4.98
C THR A 93 13.71 3.52 3.83
N LYS A 94 13.33 2.95 2.69
CA LYS A 94 14.07 3.05 1.42
C LYS A 94 13.30 3.98 0.48
N ARG A 95 13.96 5.00 -0.05
CA ARG A 95 13.43 5.82 -1.14
C ARG A 95 13.33 4.99 -2.41
N LEU A 96 12.17 5.00 -3.05
CA LEU A 96 11.91 4.23 -4.28
C LEU A 96 11.90 5.11 -5.53
N ALA A 97 11.24 6.26 -5.44
CA ALA A 97 11.05 7.15 -6.58
C ALA A 97 10.70 8.57 -6.14
N THR A 98 10.96 9.52 -7.05
CA THR A 98 10.38 10.85 -7.06
C THR A 98 9.47 10.96 -8.28
N THR A 99 8.30 11.60 -8.14
CA THR A 99 7.31 11.69 -9.21
C THR A 99 6.42 12.91 -9.03
N THR A 100 5.96 13.50 -10.12
CA THR A 100 4.91 14.54 -10.14
C THR A 100 3.51 13.91 -10.25
N ALA A 101 3.43 12.64 -10.64
CA ALA A 101 2.18 11.89 -10.72
C ALA A 101 1.64 11.55 -9.32
N ARG A 102 0.32 11.36 -9.23
CA ARG A 102 -0.38 10.93 -8.01
C ARG A 102 -0.53 9.41 -7.89
N SER A 103 0.33 8.69 -8.59
CA SER A 103 0.37 7.23 -8.58
C SER A 103 1.79 6.73 -8.80
N PHE A 104 2.07 5.52 -8.30
CA PHE A 104 3.35 4.85 -8.47
C PHE A 104 3.15 3.35 -8.62
N VAL A 105 3.91 2.73 -9.51
CA VAL A 105 3.90 1.27 -9.70
C VAL A 105 5.17 0.67 -9.11
N PHE A 106 5.03 0.00 -7.98
CA PHE A 106 6.07 -0.84 -7.40
C PHE A 106 6.09 -2.18 -8.12
N LYS A 107 7.20 -2.52 -8.80
CA LYS A 107 7.35 -3.73 -9.63
C LYS A 107 8.78 -4.24 -9.66
N GLY A 108 9.02 -5.30 -10.42
CA GLY A 108 10.34 -5.88 -10.62
C GLY A 108 10.78 -6.80 -9.48
N SER A 109 12.09 -7.00 -9.32
CA SER A 109 12.68 -7.93 -8.34
C SER A 109 12.32 -7.63 -6.88
N GLY A 110 11.95 -6.37 -6.58
CA GLY A 110 11.46 -5.95 -5.26
C GLY A 110 10.05 -6.44 -4.93
N ALA A 111 9.19 -6.64 -5.95
CA ALA A 111 7.79 -6.99 -5.79
C ALA A 111 7.57 -8.52 -5.83
N LYS A 112 8.06 -9.23 -4.82
CA LYS A 112 7.96 -10.69 -4.74
C LYS A 112 6.52 -11.15 -4.51
N PRO A 113 6.04 -12.21 -5.17
CA PRO A 113 4.69 -12.75 -5.01
C PRO A 113 4.35 -13.12 -3.57
N GLY A 114 3.10 -12.93 -3.18
CA GLY A 114 2.58 -13.33 -1.88
C GLY A 114 3.30 -12.64 -0.71
N THR A 115 3.76 -11.41 -0.90
CA THR A 115 4.58 -10.68 0.07
C THR A 115 3.90 -9.39 0.50
N LYS A 116 3.88 -9.12 1.81
CA LYS A 116 3.38 -7.89 2.41
C LYS A 116 4.42 -6.78 2.31
N TYR A 117 3.98 -5.58 1.98
CA TYR A 117 4.78 -4.37 1.85
C TYR A 117 4.16 -3.22 2.60
N TYR A 118 4.99 -2.25 2.97
CA TYR A 118 4.58 -1.02 3.64
C TYR A 118 5.16 0.17 2.91
N PHE A 119 4.32 1.17 2.62
CA PHE A 119 4.70 2.35 1.88
C PHE A 119 4.34 3.63 2.62
N TYR A 120 5.12 4.68 2.32
CA TYR A 120 4.82 6.06 2.66
C TYR A 120 4.95 6.92 1.41
N VAL A 121 4.27 8.04 1.41
CA VAL A 121 4.45 9.10 0.42
C VAL A 121 4.64 10.42 1.16
N ALA A 122 5.67 11.19 0.78
CA ALA A 122 5.92 12.52 1.24
C ALA A 122 5.78 13.48 0.05
N PRO A 123 5.09 14.62 0.17
CA PRO A 123 5.11 15.65 -0.83
C PRO A 123 6.43 16.43 -0.75
N TYR A 124 6.80 17.13 -1.81
CA TYR A 124 7.94 18.05 -1.78
C TYR A 124 7.63 19.36 -2.50
N THR A 125 8.36 20.42 -2.12
CA THR A 125 8.45 21.68 -2.85
C THR A 125 9.89 21.93 -3.31
N VAL A 126 10.05 22.72 -4.36
CA VAL A 126 11.36 23.09 -4.91
C VAL A 126 11.51 24.59 -4.83
N ASP A 127 12.43 25.05 -4.00
CA ASP A 127 12.98 26.41 -4.05
C ASP A 127 14.37 26.35 -4.74
N SER A 128 15.42 26.76 -4.06
CA SER A 128 16.80 26.51 -4.51
C SER A 128 17.21 25.03 -4.39
N LYS A 129 16.52 24.27 -3.52
CA LYS A 129 16.71 22.83 -3.28
C LYS A 129 15.35 22.17 -3.03
N THR A 130 15.24 20.89 -3.36
CA THR A 130 14.06 20.08 -3.02
C THR A 130 13.93 19.94 -1.51
N LYS A 131 12.76 20.28 -0.98
CA LYS A 131 12.41 20.13 0.44
C LYS A 131 11.22 19.18 0.57
N GLU A 132 11.45 18.08 1.25
CA GLU A 132 10.41 17.07 1.49
C GLU A 132 9.60 17.43 2.73
N GLY A 133 8.29 17.33 2.61
CA GLY A 133 7.37 17.38 3.74
C GLY A 133 7.34 16.08 4.53
N SER A 134 6.45 16.00 5.49
CA SER A 134 6.31 14.83 6.35
C SER A 134 5.76 13.63 5.60
N LYS A 135 6.27 12.43 5.92
CA LYS A 135 5.69 11.17 5.48
C LYS A 135 4.31 11.02 6.14
N GLY A 136 3.30 10.76 5.34
CA GLY A 136 1.94 10.53 5.83
C GLY A 136 1.77 9.17 6.51
N THR A 137 0.52 8.75 6.67
CA THR A 137 0.17 7.45 7.25
C THR A 137 0.75 6.29 6.43
N GLN A 138 1.28 5.28 7.12
CA GLN A 138 1.80 4.07 6.51
C GLN A 138 0.68 3.26 5.84
N LEU A 139 0.87 2.91 4.58
CA LEU A 139 0.01 1.97 3.88
C LEU A 139 0.60 0.56 3.95
N ALA A 140 -0.14 -0.38 4.54
CA ALA A 140 0.13 -1.81 4.42
C ALA A 140 -0.60 -2.38 3.21
N THR A 141 0.09 -3.14 2.37
CA THR A 141 -0.48 -3.78 1.18
C THR A 141 0.28 -5.07 0.84
N THR A 142 -0.15 -5.80 -0.19
CA THR A 142 0.46 -7.08 -0.56
C THR A 142 0.40 -7.30 -2.07
N THR A 143 1.39 -7.99 -2.62
CA THR A 143 1.27 -8.63 -3.93
C THR A 143 0.35 -9.85 -3.85
N ARG A 144 -0.30 -10.20 -4.96
CA ARG A 144 -1.03 -11.46 -5.06
C ARG A 144 -0.06 -12.65 -5.06
N PRO A 145 -0.41 -13.80 -4.46
CA PRO A 145 0.42 -14.99 -4.56
C PRO A 145 0.41 -15.55 -5.98
N THR A 146 1.46 -16.28 -6.34
CA THR A 146 1.49 -17.05 -7.60
C THR A 146 0.36 -18.08 -7.61
N ALA A 147 -0.08 -18.48 -8.81
CA ALA A 147 -0.99 -19.60 -8.94
C ALA A 147 -0.36 -20.89 -8.34
N THR A 148 -1.19 -21.75 -7.77
CA THR A 148 -0.80 -23.09 -7.35
C THR A 148 -1.25 -24.12 -8.38
N LYS A 149 -0.79 -25.37 -8.25
CA LYS A 149 -1.23 -26.51 -9.07
C LYS A 149 -2.02 -27.47 -8.17
N CYS A 150 -3.26 -27.78 -8.54
CA CYS A 150 -4.01 -28.89 -7.97
C CYS A 150 -3.41 -30.21 -8.48
N THR A 151 -2.80 -30.99 -7.59
CA THR A 151 -2.13 -32.25 -7.96
C THR A 151 -3.09 -33.40 -8.03
N ALA A 152 -4.06 -33.45 -7.10
CA ALA A 152 -5.11 -34.48 -7.08
C ALA A 152 -6.40 -33.96 -6.46
N ALA A 153 -7.54 -34.53 -6.88
CA ALA A 153 -8.81 -34.39 -6.21
C ALA A 153 -9.50 -35.76 -6.33
N LYS A 154 -9.76 -36.44 -5.18
CA LYS A 154 -10.25 -37.81 -5.14
C LYS A 154 -11.29 -38.00 -4.01
N SER A 155 -12.22 -38.92 -4.20
CA SER A 155 -13.16 -39.36 -3.16
C SER A 155 -12.80 -40.79 -2.73
N ALA A 156 -11.88 -40.95 -1.78
CA ALA A 156 -11.49 -42.22 -1.21
C ALA A 156 -12.50 -42.71 -0.15
N LYS A 157 -13.09 -41.78 0.61
CA LYS A 157 -14.08 -42.03 1.68
C LYS A 157 -15.48 -41.59 1.22
N LYS A 158 -16.53 -42.24 1.73
CA LYS A 158 -17.93 -41.85 1.49
C LYS A 158 -18.13 -40.38 1.87
N GLN A 159 -18.87 -39.64 1.03
CA GLN A 159 -19.26 -38.24 1.22
C GLN A 159 -18.08 -37.26 1.45
N GLN A 160 -16.86 -37.62 1.03
CA GLN A 160 -15.67 -36.79 1.22
C GLN A 160 -14.89 -36.65 -0.09
N ILE A 161 -14.39 -35.43 -0.35
CA ILE A 161 -13.40 -35.17 -1.40
C ILE A 161 -12.12 -34.67 -0.72
N THR A 162 -11.00 -35.35 -0.99
CA THR A 162 -9.66 -34.90 -0.60
C THR A 162 -9.00 -34.25 -1.78
N VAL A 163 -8.54 -33.02 -1.58
CA VAL A 163 -7.86 -32.18 -2.61
C VAL A 163 -6.42 -31.98 -2.21
N HIS A 164 -5.49 -32.16 -3.13
CA HIS A 164 -4.05 -31.95 -2.94
C HIS A 164 -3.52 -30.86 -3.89
N TRP A 165 -2.53 -30.10 -3.43
CA TRP A 165 -1.91 -29.03 -4.24
C TRP A 165 -0.45 -28.76 -3.85
N ASN A 166 0.27 -28.06 -4.73
CA ASN A 166 1.62 -27.58 -4.42
C ASN A 166 1.53 -26.35 -3.51
N LYS A 167 2.41 -26.27 -2.50
CA LYS A 167 2.51 -25.07 -1.66
C LYS A 167 3.12 -23.91 -2.44
N VAL A 168 2.60 -22.73 -2.21
CA VAL A 168 3.16 -21.44 -2.68
C VAL A 168 3.20 -20.46 -1.50
N LYS A 169 3.98 -19.41 -1.61
CA LYS A 169 4.03 -18.36 -0.59
C LYS A 169 2.69 -17.62 -0.55
N CYS A 170 1.93 -17.79 0.54
CA CYS A 170 0.60 -17.22 0.75
C CYS A 170 0.21 -17.29 2.25
N ASN A 171 -0.96 -16.75 2.62
CA ASN A 171 -1.54 -16.91 3.95
C ASN A 171 -2.52 -18.08 4.03
N GLY A 172 -3.01 -18.57 2.90
CA GLY A 172 -3.90 -19.71 2.85
C GLY A 172 -4.44 -19.98 1.45
N TYR A 173 -5.32 -20.99 1.38
CA TYR A 173 -5.93 -21.44 0.15
C TYR A 173 -7.46 -21.43 0.27
N ALA A 174 -8.12 -20.95 -0.79
CA ALA A 174 -9.56 -21.03 -0.96
C ALA A 174 -9.88 -22.16 -1.95
N VAL A 175 -10.37 -23.29 -1.43
CA VAL A 175 -10.80 -24.45 -2.21
C VAL A 175 -12.28 -24.28 -2.49
N GLN A 176 -12.66 -24.08 -3.75
CA GLN A 176 -14.04 -23.99 -4.18
C GLN A 176 -14.52 -25.30 -4.76
N TYR A 177 -15.77 -25.65 -4.46
CA TYR A 177 -16.43 -26.83 -5.01
C TYR A 177 -17.90 -26.52 -5.32
N SER A 178 -18.43 -27.18 -6.34
CA SER A 178 -19.79 -27.00 -6.87
C SER A 178 -20.19 -28.23 -7.65
N THR A 179 -21.48 -28.53 -7.74
CA THR A 179 -22.01 -29.58 -8.66
C THR A 179 -22.06 -29.06 -10.11
N LYS A 180 -21.93 -27.74 -10.32
CA LYS A 180 -21.92 -27.10 -11.64
C LYS A 180 -20.50 -26.77 -12.07
N LYS A 181 -20.14 -27.13 -13.32
CA LYS A 181 -18.80 -26.90 -13.91
C LYS A 181 -18.40 -25.42 -13.94
N ASN A 182 -19.35 -24.51 -14.10
CA ASN A 182 -19.11 -23.06 -14.12
C ASN A 182 -19.11 -22.42 -12.72
N PHE A 183 -19.32 -23.19 -11.65
CA PHE A 183 -19.39 -22.70 -10.26
C PHE A 183 -20.51 -21.68 -10.02
N SER A 184 -21.60 -21.72 -10.76
CA SER A 184 -22.79 -20.88 -10.54
C SER A 184 -23.73 -21.53 -9.51
N GLY A 185 -24.34 -20.71 -8.67
CA GLY A 185 -25.39 -21.09 -7.72
C GLY A 185 -24.88 -21.78 -6.46
N ASP A 186 -24.59 -23.10 -6.51
CA ASP A 186 -24.29 -23.95 -5.34
C ASP A 186 -22.82 -23.92 -4.87
N LYS A 187 -22.05 -22.94 -5.32
CA LYS A 187 -20.64 -22.81 -5.00
C LYS A 187 -20.37 -22.65 -3.50
N LYS A 188 -19.55 -23.54 -2.94
CA LYS A 188 -19.06 -23.47 -1.57
C LYS A 188 -17.53 -23.29 -1.54
N THR A 189 -17.00 -22.74 -0.45
CA THR A 189 -15.57 -22.49 -0.28
C THR A 189 -15.09 -23.01 1.06
N LEU A 190 -14.06 -23.86 1.03
CA LEU A 190 -13.28 -24.29 2.19
C LEU A 190 -12.00 -23.47 2.25
N TYR A 191 -11.74 -22.79 3.36
CA TYR A 191 -10.48 -22.09 3.60
C TYR A 191 -9.51 -23.00 4.36
N VAL A 192 -8.28 -23.07 3.86
CA VAL A 192 -7.21 -23.92 4.42
C VAL A 192 -5.98 -23.05 4.66
N SER A 193 -5.29 -23.26 5.79
CA SER A 193 -4.08 -22.53 6.16
C SER A 193 -2.90 -22.81 5.21
N SER A 194 -1.95 -21.88 5.10
CA SER A 194 -0.78 -21.97 4.21
C SER A 194 0.14 -23.16 4.52
N GLY A 195 0.17 -23.62 5.77
CA GLY A 195 0.97 -24.78 6.18
C GLY A 195 0.55 -26.10 5.56
N LYS A 196 -0.71 -26.20 5.10
CA LYS A 196 -1.29 -27.44 4.55
C LYS A 196 -1.20 -27.48 3.01
N ALA A 197 -1.02 -28.67 2.45
CA ALA A 197 -1.07 -28.97 1.02
C ALA A 197 -2.28 -29.85 0.66
N THR A 198 -3.21 -30.02 1.61
CA THR A 198 -4.42 -30.85 1.45
C THR A 198 -5.62 -30.18 2.12
N GLY A 199 -6.80 -30.44 1.59
CA GLY A 199 -8.08 -30.03 2.16
C GLY A 199 -9.14 -31.10 1.97
N ASN A 200 -9.94 -31.37 3.02
CA ASN A 200 -11.00 -32.35 3.00
C ASN A 200 -12.36 -31.66 2.99
N ILE A 201 -13.12 -31.86 1.92
CA ILE A 201 -14.50 -31.42 1.79
C ILE A 201 -15.36 -32.58 2.32
N LYS A 202 -15.95 -32.41 3.50
CA LYS A 202 -16.73 -33.43 4.20
C LYS A 202 -18.25 -33.36 3.99
N THR A 203 -18.71 -32.38 3.20
CA THR A 203 -20.15 -32.12 2.95
C THR A 203 -20.57 -32.45 1.52
N ALA A 204 -19.75 -33.21 0.81
CA ALA A 204 -20.08 -33.70 -0.52
C ALA A 204 -21.11 -34.83 -0.44
N LYS A 205 -22.15 -34.78 -1.28
CA LYS A 205 -23.17 -35.85 -1.34
C LYS A 205 -22.68 -37.00 -2.20
N GLY A 206 -22.84 -38.23 -1.73
CA GLY A 206 -22.49 -39.44 -2.48
C GLY A 206 -23.24 -39.54 -3.81
N GLY A 207 -22.66 -40.27 -4.77
CA GLY A 207 -23.22 -40.46 -6.11
C GLY A 207 -23.20 -39.22 -7.02
N ARG A 208 -22.83 -38.05 -6.54
CA ARG A 208 -22.77 -36.79 -7.34
C ARG A 208 -21.36 -36.50 -7.82
N THR A 209 -21.27 -35.84 -8.98
CA THR A 209 -20.03 -35.25 -9.49
C THR A 209 -19.89 -33.83 -8.99
N TYR A 210 -18.75 -33.51 -8.40
CA TYR A 210 -18.37 -32.17 -8.02
C TYR A 210 -17.18 -31.66 -8.88
N TYR A 211 -17.19 -30.40 -9.19
CA TYR A 211 -16.07 -29.69 -9.77
C TYR A 211 -15.33 -28.95 -8.65
N VAL A 212 -14.01 -29.10 -8.59
CA VAL A 212 -13.17 -28.52 -7.55
C VAL A 212 -12.06 -27.69 -8.18
N ARG A 213 -11.87 -26.47 -7.70
CA ARG A 213 -10.74 -25.62 -8.03
C ARG A 213 -10.24 -24.93 -6.78
N LEU A 214 -9.00 -24.46 -6.78
CA LEU A 214 -8.48 -23.71 -5.65
C LEU A 214 -7.62 -22.54 -6.12
N ARG A 215 -7.43 -21.59 -5.23
CA ARG A 215 -6.51 -20.47 -5.39
C ARG A 215 -5.89 -20.09 -4.06
N PRO A 216 -4.59 -19.66 -4.04
CA PRO A 216 -3.98 -19.12 -2.83
C PRO A 216 -4.45 -17.70 -2.58
N TYR A 217 -4.30 -17.20 -1.34
CA TYR A 217 -4.56 -15.81 -0.98
C TYR A 217 -3.53 -15.29 0.02
N THR A 218 -3.30 -13.97 0.00
CA THR A 218 -2.61 -13.20 1.04
C THR A 218 -3.61 -12.28 1.73
N THR A 219 -3.29 -11.84 2.95
CA THR A 219 -4.15 -10.97 3.75
C THR A 219 -3.44 -9.70 4.20
N VAL A 220 -4.17 -8.58 4.22
CA VAL A 220 -3.79 -7.36 4.91
C VAL A 220 -5.02 -6.87 5.66
N GLY A 221 -4.92 -6.79 6.99
CA GLY A 221 -6.12 -6.67 7.82
C GLY A 221 -7.10 -7.81 7.51
N ASN A 222 -8.37 -7.49 7.32
CA ASN A 222 -9.43 -8.45 6.99
C ASN A 222 -9.57 -8.72 5.48
N ALA A 223 -8.84 -7.98 4.62
CA ALA A 223 -8.95 -8.13 3.17
C ALA A 223 -8.10 -9.31 2.66
N ARG A 224 -8.68 -10.11 1.74
CA ARG A 224 -7.99 -11.20 1.03
C ARG A 224 -7.67 -10.82 -0.40
N TYR A 225 -6.43 -11.01 -0.80
CA TYR A 225 -5.90 -10.76 -2.14
C TYR A 225 -5.58 -12.11 -2.79
N TYR A 226 -6.40 -12.50 -3.74
CA TYR A 226 -6.37 -13.84 -4.32
C TYR A 226 -5.43 -13.92 -5.53
N GLY A 227 -4.70 -15.04 -5.64
CA GLY A 227 -4.08 -15.51 -6.87
C GLY A 227 -5.13 -16.09 -7.84
N SER A 228 -4.66 -16.58 -8.98
CA SER A 228 -5.52 -17.22 -9.98
C SER A 228 -6.01 -18.58 -9.51
N TYR A 229 -7.19 -18.99 -9.99
CA TYR A 229 -7.70 -20.34 -9.79
C TYR A 229 -6.88 -21.35 -10.58
N THR A 230 -6.78 -22.56 -10.03
CA THR A 230 -6.38 -23.75 -10.79
C THR A 230 -7.48 -24.13 -11.79
N THR A 231 -7.12 -24.90 -12.83
CA THR A 231 -8.10 -25.61 -13.64
C THR A 231 -8.98 -26.47 -12.74
N ALA A 232 -10.29 -26.47 -13.01
CA ALA A 232 -11.25 -27.26 -12.27
C ALA A 232 -11.07 -28.77 -12.56
N ARG A 233 -11.19 -29.59 -11.52
CA ARG A 233 -11.20 -31.06 -11.62
C ARG A 233 -12.56 -31.61 -11.26
N ALA A 234 -13.07 -32.54 -12.06
CA ALA A 234 -14.29 -33.29 -11.75
C ALA A 234 -13.97 -34.47 -10.83
N VAL A 235 -14.79 -34.68 -9.81
CA VAL A 235 -14.67 -35.80 -8.86
C VAL A 235 -16.06 -36.36 -8.60
N ARG A 236 -16.27 -37.65 -8.91
CA ARG A 236 -17.47 -38.38 -8.50
C ARG A 236 -17.29 -38.83 -7.05
N VAL A 237 -18.25 -38.49 -6.20
CA VAL A 237 -18.20 -38.80 -4.76
C VAL A 237 -18.71 -40.19 -4.51
N LYS A 238 -17.99 -40.95 -3.69
CA LYS A 238 -18.42 -42.28 -3.19
C LYS A 238 -19.56 -42.15 -2.20
#